data_8257578cd45ee1948c8a2c8c588d1f8e
#
_entry.id   8257578cd45ee1948c8a2c8c588d1f8e
#
_cell.length_a   1.000
_cell.length_b   1.000
_cell.length_c   1.000
_cell.angle_alpha   90.00
_cell.angle_beta   90.00
_cell.angle_gamma   90.00
#
_symmetry.space_group_name_H-M   'P 1'
#
loop_
_entity.id
_entity.type
_entity.pdbx_description
1 polymer ?
#
loop_
_entity_poly.entity_id
_entity_poly.type
_entity_poly.pdbx_seq_one_letter_code
_entity_poly.pdbx_strand_id
1 'polypeptide(L)'
;RQPLVQVLRNVADPRDRRGVRHDLPTVLSLAITGVLAGCRSLTAIWEHTTDLTDADLRSLGVEAGQALPSESTIRRQGLEPADLDALLRSWLCTRTGTINGRTVIAVDGKTMRGARTGEDPAPHLLAALDHATGAVLTQERVASKSNQRFRLSGSCLNPQA
;
A
#
# COMPACT_ATOMS: atom_id res chain seq x y z
N ARG A 1 13.78 -6.87 10.54
CA ARG A 1 12.53 -6.35 9.92
C ARG A 1 12.45 -6.87 8.50
N GLN A 2 11.35 -7.53 8.13
CA GLN A 2 11.17 -8.14 6.81
C GLN A 2 11.07 -7.07 5.71
N PRO A 3 11.84 -7.18 4.60
CA PRO A 3 11.73 -6.26 3.47
C PRO A 3 10.34 -6.33 2.81
N LEU A 4 9.90 -5.22 2.22
CA LEU A 4 8.57 -5.13 1.58
C LEU A 4 8.38 -6.20 0.49
N VAL A 5 9.38 -6.40 -0.36
CA VAL A 5 9.33 -7.41 -1.44
C VAL A 5 9.07 -8.83 -0.92
N GLN A 6 9.61 -9.17 0.25
CA GLN A 6 9.38 -10.49 0.86
C GLN A 6 7.94 -10.65 1.36
N VAL A 7 7.36 -9.57 1.88
CA VAL A 7 5.96 -9.57 2.32
C VAL A 7 5.02 -9.70 1.13
N LEU A 8 5.30 -9.00 0.04
CA LEU A 8 4.51 -9.02 -1.19
C LEU A 8 4.52 -10.38 -1.90
N ARG A 9 5.47 -11.27 -1.60
CA ARG A 9 5.46 -12.67 -2.09
C ARG A 9 4.27 -13.49 -1.58
N ASN A 10 3.62 -13.03 -0.51
CA ASN A 10 2.44 -13.70 0.03
C ASN A 10 1.14 -13.28 -0.67
N VAL A 11 1.19 -12.32 -1.59
CA VAL A 11 0.03 -11.94 -2.42
C VAL A 11 -0.16 -13.01 -3.50
N ALA A 12 -1.36 -13.56 -3.59
CA ALA A 12 -1.72 -14.46 -4.67
C ALA A 12 -1.67 -13.71 -6.00
N ASP A 13 -0.98 -14.26 -6.99
CA ASP A 13 -0.94 -13.68 -8.33
C ASP A 13 -2.16 -14.14 -9.12
N PRO A 14 -3.12 -13.25 -9.42
CA PRO A 14 -4.32 -13.60 -10.17
C PRO A 14 -4.09 -13.71 -11.67
N ARG A 15 -2.91 -13.35 -12.15
CA ARG A 15 -2.60 -13.29 -13.58
C ARG A 15 -2.37 -14.70 -14.15
N ASP A 16 -2.81 -14.93 -15.38
CA ASP A 16 -2.44 -16.13 -16.13
C ASP A 16 -0.91 -16.17 -16.33
N ARG A 17 -0.30 -17.33 -16.06
CA ARG A 17 1.14 -17.54 -16.26
C ARG A 17 1.63 -17.27 -17.65
N ARG A 18 0.74 -17.37 -18.65
CA ARG A 18 1.05 -17.04 -20.05
C ARG A 18 1.22 -15.53 -20.20
N GLY A 19 2.44 -15.11 -20.55
CA GLY A 19 2.74 -13.69 -20.78
C GLY A 19 3.17 -12.88 -19.56
N VAL A 20 3.28 -13.50 -18.38
CA VAL A 20 3.89 -12.85 -17.21
C VAL A 20 5.39 -12.73 -17.44
N ARG A 21 5.89 -11.49 -17.63
CA ARG A 21 7.31 -11.17 -17.79
C ARG A 21 7.98 -10.71 -16.52
N HIS A 22 7.19 -10.21 -15.58
CA HIS A 22 7.65 -9.68 -14.29
C HIS A 22 6.84 -10.32 -13.19
N ASP A 23 7.50 -10.79 -12.15
CA ASP A 23 6.82 -11.34 -10.97
C ASP A 23 6.04 -10.26 -10.24
N LEU A 24 4.91 -10.65 -9.64
CA LEU A 24 3.99 -9.74 -8.97
C LEU A 24 4.65 -8.94 -7.84
N PRO A 25 5.45 -9.56 -6.94
CA PRO A 25 6.11 -8.84 -5.86
C PRO A 25 7.01 -7.69 -6.34
N THR A 26 7.74 -7.90 -7.42
CA THR A 26 8.60 -6.86 -8.01
C THR A 26 7.77 -5.71 -8.57
N VAL A 27 6.73 -6.00 -9.37
CA VAL A 27 5.84 -4.95 -9.91
C VAL A 27 5.19 -4.14 -8.80
N LEU A 28 4.71 -4.81 -7.74
CA LEU A 28 4.09 -4.14 -6.60
C LEU A 28 5.09 -3.32 -5.78
N SER A 29 6.30 -3.82 -5.58
CA SER A 29 7.35 -3.08 -4.88
C SER A 29 7.70 -1.78 -5.59
N LEU A 30 7.85 -1.81 -6.90
CA LEU A 30 8.08 -0.63 -7.73
C LEU A 30 6.90 0.35 -7.66
N ALA A 31 5.67 -0.14 -7.79
CA ALA A 31 4.47 0.69 -7.72
C ALA A 31 4.32 1.37 -6.35
N ILE A 32 4.50 0.62 -5.27
CA ILE A 32 4.40 1.14 -3.89
C ILE A 32 5.50 2.18 -3.63
N THR A 33 6.72 1.94 -4.10
CA THR A 33 7.84 2.90 -3.96
C THR A 33 7.51 4.22 -4.67
N GLY A 34 6.94 4.19 -5.88
CA GLY A 34 6.48 5.38 -6.58
C GLY A 34 5.38 6.13 -5.81
N VAL A 35 4.41 5.41 -5.25
CA VAL A 35 3.37 6.03 -4.41
C VAL A 35 3.98 6.69 -3.16
N LEU A 36 4.92 6.04 -2.50
CA LEU A 36 5.63 6.59 -1.34
C LEU A 36 6.49 7.81 -1.70
N ALA A 37 7.02 7.85 -2.93
CA ALA A 37 7.72 9.03 -3.47
C ALA A 37 6.75 10.17 -3.86
N GLY A 38 5.44 9.99 -3.72
CA GLY A 38 4.43 11.01 -3.98
C GLY A 38 3.88 11.00 -5.41
N CYS A 39 4.17 9.99 -6.22
CA CYS A 39 3.60 9.84 -7.56
C CYS A 39 2.08 9.65 -7.49
N ARG A 40 1.34 10.42 -8.31
CA ARG A 40 -0.13 10.45 -8.29
C ARG A 40 -0.79 9.85 -9.54
N SER A 41 0.01 9.33 -10.47
CA SER A 41 -0.47 8.66 -11.68
C SER A 41 0.39 7.45 -11.99
N LEU A 42 -0.15 6.51 -12.76
CA LEU A 42 0.60 5.33 -13.19
C LEU A 42 1.79 5.69 -14.09
N THR A 43 1.65 6.72 -14.90
CA THR A 43 2.74 7.25 -15.72
C THR A 43 3.86 7.79 -14.85
N ALA A 44 3.55 8.62 -13.83
CA ALA A 44 4.55 9.13 -12.89
C ALA A 44 5.23 8.01 -12.09
N ILE A 45 4.48 6.97 -11.69
CA ILE A 45 5.05 5.79 -11.04
C ILE A 45 6.03 5.07 -11.99
N TRP A 46 5.65 4.89 -13.25
CA TRP A 46 6.53 4.28 -14.24
C TRP A 46 7.79 5.11 -14.49
N GLU A 47 7.66 6.41 -14.70
CA GLU A 47 8.80 7.34 -14.84
C GLU A 47 9.71 7.26 -13.62
N HIS A 48 9.15 7.31 -12.40
CA HIS A 48 9.93 7.15 -11.17
C HIS A 48 10.75 5.85 -11.15
N THR A 49 10.22 4.74 -11.67
CA THR A 49 10.99 3.48 -11.73
C THR A 49 12.20 3.56 -12.66
N THR A 50 12.14 4.40 -13.70
CA THR A 50 13.26 4.59 -14.63
C THR A 50 14.38 5.45 -14.05
N ASP A 51 14.08 6.23 -13.00
CA ASP A 51 15.04 7.11 -12.32
C ASP A 51 15.74 6.42 -11.13
N LEU A 52 15.32 5.20 -10.77
CA LEU A 52 15.92 4.44 -9.67
C LEU A 52 17.32 3.92 -10.06
N THR A 53 18.21 3.92 -9.08
CA THR A 53 19.56 3.32 -9.26
C THR A 53 19.46 1.79 -9.35
N ASP A 54 20.49 1.16 -9.97
CA ASP A 54 20.59 -0.30 -10.01
C ASP A 54 20.59 -0.95 -8.61
N ALA A 55 21.08 -0.24 -7.60
CA ALA A 55 21.06 -0.71 -6.22
C ALA A 55 19.64 -0.71 -5.65
N ASP A 56 18.88 0.36 -5.91
CA ASP A 56 17.49 0.47 -5.51
C ASP A 56 16.62 -0.59 -6.22
N LEU A 57 16.79 -0.73 -7.54
CA LEU A 57 16.08 -1.72 -8.34
C LEU A 57 16.32 -3.14 -7.83
N ARG A 58 17.58 -3.51 -7.52
CA ARG A 58 17.88 -4.82 -6.92
C ARG A 58 17.21 -5.02 -5.57
N SER A 59 17.17 -3.98 -4.73
CA SER A 59 16.49 -4.05 -3.43
C SER A 59 14.98 -4.28 -3.54
N LEU A 60 14.38 -3.88 -4.65
CA LEU A 60 12.97 -4.03 -5.00
C LEU A 60 12.66 -5.32 -5.78
N GLY A 61 13.67 -6.14 -6.05
CA GLY A 61 13.52 -7.44 -6.69
C GLY A 61 13.76 -7.46 -8.20
N VAL A 62 14.28 -6.38 -8.80
CA VAL A 62 14.67 -6.36 -10.21
C VAL A 62 16.06 -6.96 -10.36
N GLU A 63 16.23 -7.95 -11.23
CA GLU A 63 17.53 -8.55 -11.52
C GLU A 63 18.35 -7.66 -12.47
N ALA A 64 19.67 -7.80 -12.38
CA ALA A 64 20.58 -7.04 -13.24
C ALA A 64 20.32 -7.35 -14.73
N GLY A 65 20.10 -6.30 -15.53
CA GLY A 65 19.78 -6.42 -16.95
C GLY A 65 18.34 -6.82 -17.28
N GLN A 66 17.50 -6.99 -16.26
CA GLN A 66 16.07 -7.22 -16.46
C GLN A 66 15.39 -5.93 -16.92
N ALA A 67 14.57 -6.03 -17.97
CA ALA A 67 13.75 -4.91 -18.41
C ALA A 67 12.74 -4.50 -17.32
N LEU A 68 12.51 -3.19 -17.16
CA LEU A 68 11.51 -2.69 -16.23
C LEU A 68 10.08 -2.96 -16.74
N PRO A 69 9.10 -3.16 -15.82
CA PRO A 69 7.71 -3.29 -16.20
C PRO A 69 7.20 -1.98 -16.82
N SER A 70 6.46 -2.08 -17.90
CA SER A 70 5.82 -0.93 -18.52
C SER A 70 4.66 -0.40 -17.66
N GLU A 71 4.21 0.84 -17.91
CA GLU A 71 3.02 1.42 -17.27
C GLU A 71 1.79 0.47 -17.41
N SER A 72 1.59 -0.11 -18.59
CA SER A 72 0.50 -1.05 -18.83
C SER A 72 0.63 -2.34 -18.00
N THR A 73 1.85 -2.77 -17.69
CA THR A 73 2.10 -3.89 -16.78
C THR A 73 1.71 -3.53 -15.36
N ILE A 74 2.09 -2.33 -14.88
CA ILE A 74 1.71 -1.84 -13.54
C ILE A 74 0.18 -1.73 -13.42
N ARG A 75 -0.50 -1.29 -14.46
CA ARG A 75 -1.96 -1.14 -14.51
C ARG A 75 -2.73 -2.46 -14.43
N ARG A 76 -2.22 -3.52 -15.06
CA ARG A 76 -2.97 -4.77 -15.30
C ARG A 76 -2.71 -5.86 -14.26
N GLN A 77 -2.68 -5.50 -12.98
CA GLN A 77 -2.37 -6.52 -11.95
C GLN A 77 -3.59 -7.37 -11.57
N GLY A 78 -4.81 -6.87 -11.76
CA GLY A 78 -6.04 -7.62 -11.44
C GLY A 78 -6.17 -8.02 -9.97
N LEU A 79 -5.48 -7.32 -9.08
CA LEU A 79 -5.46 -7.61 -7.66
C LEU A 79 -6.77 -7.21 -7.00
N GLU A 80 -7.20 -8.01 -6.03
CA GLU A 80 -8.23 -7.61 -5.10
C GLU A 80 -7.64 -6.60 -4.10
N PRO A 81 -8.15 -5.34 -4.06
CA PRO A 81 -7.56 -4.30 -3.20
C PRO A 81 -7.53 -4.66 -1.72
N ALA A 82 -8.50 -5.44 -1.25
CA ALA A 82 -8.61 -5.86 0.15
C ALA A 82 -7.43 -6.75 0.58
N ASP A 83 -6.97 -7.64 -0.29
CA ASP A 83 -5.85 -8.55 0.02
C ASP A 83 -4.54 -7.78 0.16
N LEU A 84 -4.30 -6.83 -0.75
CA LEU A 84 -3.12 -5.96 -0.68
C LEU A 84 -3.16 -5.06 0.55
N ASP A 85 -4.32 -4.47 0.87
CA ASP A 85 -4.50 -3.61 2.03
C ASP A 85 -4.26 -4.37 3.34
N ALA A 86 -4.81 -5.58 3.49
CA ALA A 86 -4.61 -6.42 4.67
C ALA A 86 -3.13 -6.77 4.88
N LEU A 87 -2.41 -7.09 3.80
CA LEU A 87 -0.99 -7.44 3.85
C LEU A 87 -0.12 -6.22 4.20
N LEU A 88 -0.35 -5.08 3.56
CA LEU A 88 0.39 -3.86 3.83
C LEU A 88 0.12 -3.36 5.25
N ARG A 89 -1.11 -3.46 5.73
CA ARG A 89 -1.50 -3.15 7.10
C ARG A 89 -0.69 -3.98 8.10
N SER A 90 -0.67 -5.31 7.92
CA SER A 90 0.11 -6.21 8.77
C SER A 90 1.59 -5.83 8.79
N TRP A 91 2.16 -5.55 7.63
CA TRP A 91 3.57 -5.13 7.51
C TRP A 91 3.85 -3.78 8.18
N LEU A 92 2.97 -2.80 8.02
CA LEU A 92 3.09 -1.49 8.66
C LEU A 92 2.97 -1.59 10.17
N CYS A 93 2.07 -2.42 10.71
CA CYS A 93 1.92 -2.65 12.14
C CYS A 93 3.22 -3.13 12.79
N THR A 94 4.09 -3.87 12.07
CA THR A 94 5.41 -4.27 12.58
C THR A 94 6.43 -3.11 12.65
N ARG A 95 6.06 -1.94 12.13
CA ARG A 95 6.90 -0.73 12.03
C ARG A 95 6.39 0.44 12.85
N THR A 96 5.33 0.23 13.62
CA THR A 96 4.80 1.27 14.52
C THR A 96 5.88 1.76 15.48
N GLY A 97 5.91 3.06 15.71
CA GLY A 97 6.81 3.69 16.64
C GLY A 97 6.13 4.01 17.98
N THR A 98 6.91 4.53 18.92
CA THR A 98 6.40 5.02 20.18
C THR A 98 6.83 6.47 20.41
N ILE A 99 5.96 7.23 21.08
CA ILE A 99 6.27 8.57 21.60
C ILE A 99 6.23 8.46 23.12
N ASN A 100 7.36 8.72 23.78
CA ASN A 100 7.50 8.56 25.23
C ASN A 100 7.06 7.18 25.75
N GLY A 101 7.41 6.11 25.01
CA GLY A 101 7.06 4.73 25.36
C GLY A 101 5.58 4.36 25.14
N ARG A 102 4.79 5.23 24.50
CA ARG A 102 3.36 4.97 24.21
C ARG A 102 3.11 4.95 22.70
N THR A 103 2.29 4.02 22.25
CA THR A 103 1.76 4.05 20.88
C THR A 103 0.67 5.13 20.82
N VAL A 104 0.88 6.13 19.96
CA VAL A 104 -0.08 7.23 19.72
C VAL A 104 -0.68 7.05 18.34
N ILE A 105 -2.01 6.88 18.31
CA ILE A 105 -2.76 6.68 17.07
C ILE A 105 -3.63 7.92 16.84
N ALA A 106 -3.43 8.54 15.69
CA ALA A 106 -4.30 9.60 15.19
C ALA A 106 -5.38 9.00 14.28
N VAL A 107 -6.61 9.47 14.41
CA VAL A 107 -7.73 9.05 13.54
C VAL A 107 -8.19 10.24 12.74
N ASP A 108 -8.23 10.10 11.40
CA ASP A 108 -8.68 11.12 10.48
C ASP A 108 -9.79 10.58 9.55
N GLY A 109 -10.79 11.41 9.31
CA GLY A 109 -11.90 11.09 8.43
C GLY A 109 -11.93 12.01 7.21
N LYS A 110 -11.86 11.44 6.00
CA LYS A 110 -11.81 12.20 4.76
C LYS A 110 -12.85 11.75 3.74
N THR A 111 -13.55 12.72 3.14
CA THR A 111 -14.43 12.47 1.99
C THR A 111 -13.59 12.50 0.71
N MET A 112 -13.59 11.41 -0.04
CA MET A 112 -12.88 11.27 -1.30
C MET A 112 -13.70 11.84 -2.46
N ARG A 113 -13.80 13.17 -2.54
CA ARG A 113 -14.65 13.86 -3.53
C ARG A 113 -14.33 13.48 -4.98
N GLY A 114 -13.05 13.24 -5.31
CA GLY A 114 -12.60 12.83 -6.64
C GLY A 114 -12.91 11.37 -7.01
N ALA A 115 -13.38 10.55 -6.06
CA ALA A 115 -13.76 9.16 -6.28
C ALA A 115 -15.29 8.97 -6.40
N ARG A 116 -16.03 10.07 -6.65
CA ARG A 116 -17.46 10.02 -6.94
C ARG A 116 -17.69 9.39 -8.31
N THR A 117 -18.56 8.40 -8.39
CA THR A 117 -18.92 7.73 -9.65
C THR A 117 -20.42 7.90 -9.90
N GLY A 118 -20.77 8.66 -10.94
CA GLY A 118 -22.17 8.93 -11.28
C GLY A 118 -22.92 9.68 -10.18
N GLU A 119 -24.11 9.18 -9.79
CA GLU A 119 -24.97 9.74 -8.76
C GLU A 119 -24.61 9.27 -7.34
N ASP A 120 -23.71 8.30 -7.22
CA ASP A 120 -23.29 7.77 -5.93
C ASP A 120 -22.57 8.83 -5.10
N PRO A 121 -22.84 8.90 -3.78
CA PRO A 121 -22.13 9.84 -2.91
C PRO A 121 -20.64 9.50 -2.83
N ALA A 122 -19.81 10.54 -2.75
CA ALA A 122 -18.37 10.35 -2.58
C ALA A 122 -18.06 9.52 -1.32
N PRO A 123 -17.22 8.48 -1.41
CA PRO A 123 -16.93 7.62 -0.27
C PRO A 123 -16.22 8.41 0.85
N HIS A 124 -16.61 8.12 2.08
CA HIS A 124 -15.93 8.58 3.28
C HIS A 124 -14.95 7.50 3.72
N LEU A 125 -13.69 7.88 3.91
CA LEU A 125 -12.67 7.01 4.49
C LEU A 125 -12.32 7.50 5.88
N LEU A 126 -12.23 6.57 6.82
CA LEU A 126 -11.68 6.77 8.15
C LEU A 126 -10.33 6.07 8.18
N ALA A 127 -9.27 6.79 8.51
CA ALA A 127 -7.91 6.26 8.58
C ALA A 127 -7.36 6.38 10.00
N ALA A 128 -6.62 5.37 10.45
CA ALA A 128 -5.84 5.41 11.67
C ALA A 128 -4.36 5.45 11.32
N LEU A 129 -3.63 6.43 11.86
CA LEU A 129 -2.22 6.65 11.62
C LEU A 129 -1.41 6.43 12.90
N ASP A 130 -0.28 5.78 12.78
CA ASP A 130 0.75 5.83 13.81
C ASP A 130 1.40 7.21 13.81
N HIS A 131 1.23 7.96 14.90
CA HIS A 131 1.70 9.34 14.96
C HIS A 131 3.24 9.44 15.00
N ALA A 132 3.92 8.40 15.46
CA ALA A 132 5.38 8.39 15.55
C ALA A 132 6.06 8.24 14.18
N THR A 133 5.45 7.48 13.28
CA THR A 133 6.03 7.17 11.95
C THR A 133 5.28 7.83 10.80
N GLY A 134 4.06 8.35 11.03
CA GLY A 134 3.16 8.83 9.99
C GLY A 134 2.55 7.71 9.13
N ALA A 135 2.77 6.45 9.49
CA ALA A 135 2.26 5.32 8.73
C ALA A 135 0.76 5.14 8.93
N VAL A 136 0.01 4.92 7.85
CA VAL A 136 -1.41 4.56 7.91
C VAL A 136 -1.51 3.09 8.32
N LEU A 137 -2.04 2.83 9.50
CA LEU A 137 -2.19 1.48 10.06
C LEU A 137 -3.40 0.75 9.47
N THR A 138 -4.48 1.48 9.26
CA THR A 138 -5.71 0.94 8.67
C THR A 138 -6.54 2.06 8.12
N GLN A 139 -7.39 1.73 7.12
CA GLN A 139 -8.43 2.62 6.65
C GLN A 139 -9.69 1.82 6.39
N GLU A 140 -10.83 2.46 6.56
CA GLU A 140 -12.13 1.84 6.38
C GLU A 140 -13.09 2.80 5.69
N ARG A 141 -13.87 2.28 4.73
CA ARG A 141 -14.95 3.03 4.11
C ARG A 141 -16.15 3.05 5.04
N VAL A 142 -16.61 4.24 5.39
CA VAL A 142 -17.80 4.42 6.22
C VAL A 142 -18.96 5.01 5.39
N ALA A 143 -20.18 4.57 5.69
CA ALA A 143 -21.36 4.89 4.88
C ALA A 143 -21.79 6.37 4.94
N SER A 144 -21.44 7.09 6.02
CA SER A 144 -21.77 8.51 6.20
C SER A 144 -20.87 9.15 7.26
N LYS A 145 -20.91 10.50 7.37
CA LYS A 145 -20.36 11.26 8.51
C LYS A 145 -21.10 10.92 9.80
N SER A 146 -21.01 9.69 10.28
CA SER A 146 -21.60 9.31 11.56
C SER A 146 -20.50 9.23 12.62
N ASN A 147 -20.86 9.54 13.87
CA ASN A 147 -20.01 9.34 15.07
C ASN A 147 -19.88 7.84 15.39
N GLN A 148 -19.63 6.99 14.39
CA GLN A 148 -19.47 5.56 14.62
C GLN A 148 -18.17 5.31 15.41
N ARG A 149 -18.29 4.52 16.47
CA ARG A 149 -17.14 4.04 17.23
C ARG A 149 -16.29 3.15 16.31
N PHE A 150 -15.14 3.65 15.92
CA PHE A 150 -14.14 2.91 15.19
C PHE A 150 -13.58 1.81 16.10
N ARG A 151 -13.73 0.55 15.71
CA ARG A 151 -13.06 -0.57 16.36
C ARG A 151 -11.79 -0.87 15.58
N LEU A 152 -10.66 -0.43 16.09
CA LEU A 152 -9.37 -0.94 15.64
C LEU A 152 -9.34 -2.45 15.96
N SER A 153 -9.21 -3.30 14.94
CA SER A 153 -8.96 -4.72 15.15
C SER A 153 -7.66 -4.85 15.96
N GLY A 154 -7.71 -5.56 17.09
CA GLY A 154 -6.69 -5.52 18.14
C GLY A 154 -5.28 -5.98 17.77
N SER A 155 -5.05 -6.53 16.57
CA SER A 155 -3.73 -7.02 16.15
C SER A 155 -2.67 -5.94 15.99
N CYS A 156 -3.06 -4.68 15.73
CA CYS A 156 -2.12 -3.54 15.65
C CYS A 156 -1.88 -2.85 17.00
N LEU A 157 -2.70 -3.13 18.02
CA LEU A 157 -2.63 -2.48 19.32
C LEU A 157 -1.85 -3.27 20.37
N ASN A 158 -1.58 -4.55 20.11
CA ASN A 158 -0.84 -5.39 21.05
C ASN A 158 0.26 -6.18 20.33
N PRO A 159 1.49 -5.63 20.18
CA PRO A 159 2.60 -6.30 19.51
C PRO A 159 3.23 -7.43 20.32
N GLN A 160 2.64 -7.85 21.45
CA GLN A 160 3.14 -8.88 22.36
C GLN A 160 2.14 -10.04 22.57
N ALA A 161 1.28 -10.33 21.60
CA ALA A 161 0.44 -11.53 21.64
C ALA A 161 0.91 -12.53 20.59
#